data_3ca357f771af8f1c455d7533e42ccffe
#
_entry.id   3ca357f771af8f1c455d7533e42ccffe
#
_cell.length_a   1.000
_cell.length_b   1.000
_cell.length_c   1.000
_cell.angle_alpha   90.00
_cell.angle_beta   90.00
_cell.angle_gamma   90.00
#
_symmetry.space_group_name_H-M   'P 1'
#
loop_
_entity.id
_entity.type
_entity.pdbx_description
1 polymer ?
#
loop_
_entity_poly.entity_id
_entity_poly.type
_entity_poly.pdbx_seq_one_letter_code
_entity_poly.pdbx_strand_id
1 'polypeptide(L)'
;YGLSFHTNNEGVLELSYGYVKLLKNPILTFEKAENAKDFLLKIADKHKLCLKYCGLDNSSNECFNHQLKKCKGVCVNKEAIKSYNIRVLKVISSFEYKNSLDSLFLKGRNSEEKSFVKIENGVYKGYGFYPRIISKEMAIDSKQFLITQKENRDTKRIISSYLRKNEK
;
A
#
# COMPACT_ATOMS: atom_id res chain seq x y z
N TYR A 1 8.69 -8.53 -4.85
CA TYR A 1 7.32 -8.72 -5.38
C TYR A 1 6.44 -7.58 -4.92
N GLY A 2 5.32 -7.35 -5.60
CA GLY A 2 4.43 -6.25 -5.27
C GLY A 2 2.98 -6.56 -5.61
N LEU A 3 2.10 -5.67 -5.13
CA LEU A 3 0.70 -5.59 -5.55
C LEU A 3 0.53 -4.36 -6.44
N SER A 4 -0.27 -4.49 -7.47
CA SER A 4 -0.71 -3.41 -8.32
C SER A 4 -2.20 -3.53 -8.63
N PHE A 5 -2.77 -2.52 -9.23
CA PHE A 5 -4.14 -2.55 -9.73
C PHE A 5 -4.24 -1.92 -11.11
N HIS A 6 -5.23 -2.34 -11.85
CA HIS A 6 -5.59 -1.73 -13.12
C HIS A 6 -7.09 -1.92 -13.38
N THR A 7 -7.62 -1.19 -14.32
CA THR A 7 -8.99 -1.40 -14.80
C THR A 7 -8.93 -2.23 -16.07
N ASN A 8 -9.68 -3.32 -16.13
CA ASN A 8 -9.78 -4.14 -17.33
C ASN A 8 -10.76 -3.54 -18.36
N ASN A 9 -10.91 -4.20 -19.52
CA ASN A 9 -11.74 -3.71 -20.62
C ASN A 9 -13.25 -3.65 -20.27
N GLU A 10 -13.69 -4.40 -19.27
CA GLU A 10 -15.06 -4.39 -18.77
C GLU A 10 -15.31 -3.30 -17.72
N GLY A 11 -14.29 -2.52 -17.37
CA GLY A 11 -14.35 -1.49 -16.34
C GLY A 11 -14.22 -2.03 -14.89
N VAL A 12 -13.83 -3.28 -14.71
CA VAL A 12 -13.61 -3.89 -13.40
C VAL A 12 -12.20 -3.55 -12.90
N LEU A 13 -12.09 -3.11 -11.66
CA LEU A 13 -10.80 -2.93 -10.99
C LEU A 13 -10.24 -4.28 -10.56
N GLU A 14 -9.10 -4.63 -11.11
CA GLU A 14 -8.36 -5.83 -10.81
C GLU A 14 -7.16 -5.54 -9.93
N LEU A 15 -6.97 -6.37 -8.93
CA LEU A 15 -5.74 -6.43 -8.14
C LEU A 15 -4.87 -7.57 -8.68
N SER A 16 -3.58 -7.35 -8.72
CA SER A 16 -2.62 -8.37 -9.14
C SER A 16 -1.39 -8.35 -8.27
N TYR A 17 -0.69 -9.48 -8.18
CA TYR A 17 0.63 -9.55 -7.57
C TYR A 17 1.63 -10.10 -8.59
N GLY A 18 2.88 -9.67 -8.46
CA GLY A 18 3.92 -10.10 -9.38
C GLY A 18 5.27 -9.50 -9.06
N TYR A 19 6.23 -9.70 -9.95
CA TYR A 19 7.56 -9.15 -9.82
C TYR A 19 7.51 -7.62 -10.01
N VAL A 20 8.01 -6.86 -9.04
CA VAL A 20 7.87 -5.38 -8.99
C VAL A 20 8.30 -4.69 -10.27
N LYS A 21 9.37 -5.18 -10.93
CA LYS A 21 9.86 -4.58 -12.17
C LYS A 21 8.89 -4.71 -13.35
N LEU A 22 7.94 -5.65 -13.29
CA LEU A 22 6.93 -5.88 -14.33
C LEU A 22 5.59 -5.23 -14.00
N LEU A 23 5.42 -4.77 -12.77
CA LEU A 23 4.17 -4.13 -12.33
C LEU A 23 4.18 -2.64 -12.63
N LYS A 24 3.08 -2.15 -13.18
CA LYS A 24 2.83 -0.71 -13.29
C LYS A 24 2.31 -0.19 -11.94
N ASN A 25 3.00 0.81 -11.36
CA ASN A 25 2.59 1.49 -10.13
C ASN A 25 2.28 0.53 -8.96
N PRO A 26 3.27 -0.22 -8.45
CA PRO A 26 3.03 -1.10 -7.32
C PRO A 26 2.64 -0.30 -6.08
N ILE A 27 1.52 -0.67 -5.44
CA ILE A 27 0.97 -0.01 -4.24
C ILE A 27 1.58 -0.55 -2.94
N LEU A 28 2.10 -1.76 -2.96
CA LEU A 28 2.81 -2.41 -1.86
C LEU A 28 3.91 -3.30 -2.41
N THR A 29 4.99 -3.46 -1.65
CA THR A 29 6.08 -4.38 -2.00
C THR A 29 6.34 -5.39 -0.90
N PHE A 30 6.86 -6.56 -1.30
CA PHE A 30 7.13 -7.73 -0.46
C PHE A 30 8.45 -8.37 -0.89
N GLU A 31 9.13 -9.00 0.02
CA GLU A 31 10.39 -9.72 -0.28
C GLU A 31 10.13 -11.00 -1.09
N LYS A 32 9.05 -11.73 -0.78
CA LYS A 32 8.70 -13.02 -1.38
C LYS A 32 7.34 -12.98 -2.07
N ALA A 33 7.20 -13.76 -3.16
CA ALA A 33 5.94 -13.91 -3.90
C ALA A 33 4.81 -14.47 -3.02
N GLU A 34 5.12 -15.46 -2.19
CA GLU A 34 4.18 -16.09 -1.27
C GLU A 34 3.57 -15.06 -0.32
N ASN A 35 4.40 -14.17 0.24
CA ASN A 35 3.92 -13.11 1.14
C ASN A 35 2.95 -12.15 0.44
N ALA A 36 3.20 -11.82 -0.83
CA ALA A 36 2.31 -10.99 -1.63
C ALA A 36 0.97 -11.70 -1.90
N LYS A 37 1.04 -12.98 -2.30
CA LYS A 37 -0.13 -13.82 -2.58
C LYS A 37 -0.99 -14.02 -1.33
N ASP A 38 -0.40 -14.41 -0.20
CA ASP A 38 -1.09 -14.63 1.07
C ASP A 38 -1.74 -13.35 1.60
N PHE A 39 -1.05 -12.23 1.43
CA PHE A 39 -1.59 -10.93 1.80
C PHE A 39 -2.80 -10.58 0.94
N LEU A 40 -2.73 -10.79 -0.37
CA LEU A 40 -3.85 -10.54 -1.28
C LEU A 40 -5.03 -11.46 -1.00
N LEU A 41 -4.80 -12.74 -0.70
CA LEU A 41 -5.84 -13.67 -0.25
C LEU A 41 -6.57 -13.19 1.00
N LYS A 42 -5.81 -12.78 2.03
CA LYS A 42 -6.37 -12.24 3.28
C LYS A 42 -7.22 -10.99 3.05
N ILE A 43 -6.79 -10.13 2.14
CA ILE A 43 -7.54 -8.93 1.75
C ILE A 43 -8.82 -9.31 1.00
N ALA A 44 -8.72 -10.22 0.04
CA ALA A 44 -9.87 -10.69 -0.73
C ALA A 44 -10.94 -11.28 0.19
N ASP A 45 -10.57 -12.10 1.15
CA ASP A 45 -11.48 -12.66 2.14
C ASP A 45 -12.11 -11.58 3.04
N LYS A 46 -11.28 -10.71 3.62
CA LYS A 46 -11.73 -9.66 4.54
C LYS A 46 -12.71 -8.68 3.89
N HIS A 47 -12.47 -8.32 2.63
CA HIS A 47 -13.24 -7.30 1.92
C HIS A 47 -14.23 -7.91 0.92
N LYS A 48 -14.41 -9.22 0.94
CA LYS A 48 -15.31 -9.97 0.06
C LYS A 48 -15.04 -9.68 -1.43
N LEU A 49 -13.76 -9.64 -1.81
CA LEU A 49 -13.34 -9.40 -3.18
C LEU A 49 -13.41 -10.70 -3.99
N CYS A 50 -13.53 -10.54 -5.30
CA CYS A 50 -13.54 -11.65 -6.23
C CYS A 50 -12.12 -12.17 -6.48
N LEU A 51 -11.87 -13.45 -6.27
CA LEU A 51 -10.53 -14.05 -6.48
C LEU A 51 -10.10 -14.01 -7.94
N LYS A 52 -11.03 -14.06 -8.91
CA LYS A 52 -10.70 -13.92 -10.34
C LYS A 52 -10.09 -12.54 -10.62
N TYR A 53 -10.74 -11.49 -10.14
CA TYR A 53 -10.24 -10.11 -10.30
C TYR A 53 -9.12 -9.74 -9.30
N CYS A 54 -8.68 -10.70 -8.50
CA CYS A 54 -7.44 -10.63 -7.73
C CYS A 54 -6.30 -11.48 -8.34
N GLY A 55 -6.50 -12.11 -9.52
CA GLY A 55 -5.51 -12.99 -10.14
C GLY A 55 -5.17 -14.24 -9.30
N LEU A 56 -6.11 -14.68 -8.45
CA LEU A 56 -5.93 -15.79 -7.50
C LEU A 56 -6.75 -17.02 -7.89
N ASP A 57 -7.63 -16.91 -8.88
CA ASP A 57 -8.53 -17.97 -9.34
C ASP A 57 -8.73 -17.84 -10.86
N ASN A 58 -8.44 -18.91 -11.58
CA ASN A 58 -8.56 -19.01 -13.03
C ASN A 58 -9.78 -19.85 -13.47
N SER A 59 -10.76 -20.11 -12.57
CA SER A 59 -11.95 -20.85 -12.88
C SER A 59 -12.74 -20.22 -14.04
N SER A 60 -13.32 -21.02 -14.94
CA SER A 60 -14.12 -20.51 -16.06
C SER A 60 -15.46 -19.91 -15.60
N ASN A 61 -16.06 -20.49 -14.57
CA ASN A 61 -17.36 -20.12 -14.02
C ASN A 61 -17.21 -19.10 -12.85
N GLU A 62 -17.94 -19.31 -11.78
CA GLU A 62 -17.83 -18.50 -10.56
C GLU A 62 -16.50 -18.73 -9.81
N CYS A 63 -16.01 -17.72 -9.13
CA CYS A 63 -14.80 -17.86 -8.32
C CYS A 63 -15.06 -18.66 -7.05
N PHE A 64 -14.03 -19.31 -6.52
CA PHE A 64 -14.11 -20.12 -5.30
C PHE A 64 -14.68 -19.34 -4.10
N ASN A 65 -14.33 -18.08 -3.94
CA ASN A 65 -14.91 -17.24 -2.90
C ASN A 65 -16.42 -16.99 -3.09
N HIS A 66 -16.95 -17.05 -4.32
CA HIS A 66 -18.39 -16.95 -4.52
C HIS A 66 -19.08 -18.22 -4.05
N GLN A 67 -18.55 -19.39 -4.39
CA GLN A 67 -19.08 -20.69 -3.93
C GLN A 67 -19.15 -20.75 -2.39
N LEU A 68 -18.14 -20.19 -1.72
CA LEU A 68 -18.09 -20.09 -0.25
C LEU A 68 -18.87 -18.90 0.35
N LYS A 69 -19.66 -18.15 -0.45
CA LYS A 69 -20.38 -16.93 -0.05
C LYS A 69 -19.47 -15.82 0.52
N LYS A 70 -18.18 -15.86 0.20
CA LYS A 70 -17.18 -14.84 0.57
C LYS A 70 -16.99 -13.76 -0.49
N CYS A 71 -17.58 -13.89 -1.68
CA CYS A 71 -17.63 -12.91 -2.74
C CYS A 71 -19.08 -12.59 -3.09
N LYS A 72 -19.39 -11.36 -3.46
CA LYS A 72 -20.74 -10.93 -3.81
C LYS A 72 -21.17 -11.27 -5.24
N GLY A 73 -20.26 -11.89 -6.01
CA GLY A 73 -20.59 -12.45 -7.33
C GLY A 73 -20.47 -11.48 -8.48
N VAL A 74 -19.55 -10.51 -8.42
CA VAL A 74 -19.25 -9.65 -9.59
C VAL A 74 -18.83 -10.46 -10.81
N CYS A 75 -18.13 -11.59 -10.65
CA CYS A 75 -17.71 -12.48 -11.73
C CYS A 75 -18.85 -13.31 -12.36
N VAL A 76 -20.05 -13.28 -11.80
CA VAL A 76 -21.27 -13.92 -12.30
C VAL A 76 -22.43 -12.94 -12.42
N ASN A 77 -22.13 -11.65 -12.54
CA ASN A 77 -23.10 -10.56 -12.74
C ASN A 77 -24.15 -10.40 -11.62
N LYS A 78 -23.91 -10.99 -10.42
CA LYS A 78 -24.77 -10.82 -9.24
C LYS A 78 -24.48 -9.54 -8.46
N GLU A 79 -23.34 -8.91 -8.70
CA GLU A 79 -22.96 -7.64 -8.12
C GLU A 79 -22.58 -6.65 -9.22
N ALA A 80 -23.08 -5.43 -9.14
CA ALA A 80 -22.71 -4.36 -10.06
C ALA A 80 -21.20 -4.02 -9.95
N ILE A 81 -20.54 -3.85 -11.11
CA ILE A 81 -19.11 -3.50 -11.20
C ILE A 81 -18.79 -2.26 -10.35
N LYS A 82 -19.63 -1.23 -10.40
CA LYS A 82 -19.46 -0.01 -9.61
C LYS A 82 -19.38 -0.29 -8.10
N SER A 83 -20.23 -1.16 -7.57
CA SER A 83 -20.21 -1.56 -6.16
C SER A 83 -18.96 -2.34 -5.78
N TYR A 84 -18.50 -3.22 -6.65
CA TYR A 84 -17.25 -3.96 -6.51
C TYR A 84 -16.05 -3.00 -6.49
N ASN A 85 -15.97 -2.11 -7.49
CA ASN A 85 -14.88 -1.14 -7.61
C ASN A 85 -14.77 -0.23 -6.39
N ILE A 86 -15.89 0.21 -5.80
CA ILE A 86 -15.88 1.01 -4.56
C ILE A 86 -15.18 0.26 -3.43
N ARG A 87 -15.41 -1.05 -3.30
CA ARG A 87 -14.72 -1.86 -2.27
C ARG A 87 -13.23 -2.00 -2.55
N VAL A 88 -12.86 -2.23 -3.82
CA VAL A 88 -11.44 -2.30 -4.22
C VAL A 88 -10.74 -0.96 -3.94
N LEU A 89 -11.36 0.17 -4.31
CA LEU A 89 -10.80 1.50 -4.04
C LEU A 89 -10.63 1.77 -2.54
N LYS A 90 -11.58 1.35 -1.69
CA LYS A 90 -11.43 1.45 -0.23
C LYS A 90 -10.24 0.65 0.29
N VAL A 91 -9.95 -0.50 -0.31
CA VAL A 91 -8.76 -1.31 0.02
C VAL A 91 -7.51 -0.58 -0.41
N ILE A 92 -7.45 -0.09 -1.65
CA ILE A 92 -6.29 0.64 -2.18
C ILE A 92 -5.99 1.87 -1.32
N SER A 93 -7.00 2.70 -1.05
CA SER A 93 -6.83 3.90 -0.22
C SER A 93 -6.38 3.60 1.22
N SER A 94 -6.66 2.40 1.74
CA SER A 94 -6.15 2.00 3.06
C SER A 94 -4.64 1.77 3.10
N PHE A 95 -4.00 1.66 1.95
CA PHE A 95 -2.55 1.52 1.82
C PHE A 95 -1.85 2.86 1.58
N GLU A 96 -2.60 3.90 1.27
CA GLU A 96 -2.05 5.25 1.14
C GLU A 96 -1.87 5.87 2.53
N TYR A 97 -0.80 6.66 2.70
CA TYR A 97 -0.72 7.50 3.88
C TYR A 97 -1.84 8.55 3.78
N LYS A 98 -2.63 8.69 4.83
CA LYS A 98 -3.63 9.76 4.89
C LYS A 98 -2.93 11.10 4.76
N ASN A 99 -3.22 11.78 3.66
CA ASN A 99 -2.97 13.19 3.35
C ASN A 99 -1.56 13.77 3.58
N SER A 100 -0.99 14.33 2.51
CA SER A 100 -0.09 15.50 2.47
C SER A 100 0.99 15.66 3.56
N LEU A 101 1.38 14.62 4.27
CA LEU A 101 2.58 14.67 5.12
C LEU A 101 3.80 14.49 4.24
N ASP A 102 4.43 15.62 3.92
CA ASP A 102 5.68 15.59 3.17
C ASP A 102 6.82 14.98 4.00
N SER A 103 6.70 14.96 5.33
CA SER A 103 7.70 14.36 6.20
C SER A 103 7.29 14.36 7.67
N LEU A 104 7.82 13.40 8.43
CA LEU A 104 7.69 13.32 9.88
C LEU A 104 8.98 13.76 10.55
N PHE A 105 8.91 14.64 11.54
CA PHE A 105 10.05 15.07 12.34
C PHE A 105 9.95 14.46 13.73
N LEU A 106 11.02 13.80 14.17
CA LEU A 106 11.06 12.96 15.36
C LEU A 106 12.26 13.34 16.23
N LYS A 107 12.32 12.75 17.43
CA LYS A 107 13.49 12.85 18.29
C LYS A 107 14.67 12.14 17.63
N GLY A 108 15.87 12.68 17.85
CA GLY A 108 17.11 12.02 17.45
C GLY A 108 17.53 10.90 18.42
N ARG A 109 18.69 10.33 18.18
CA ARG A 109 19.29 9.27 19.01
C ARG A 109 19.85 9.83 20.34
N ASN A 110 20.13 11.14 20.37
CA ASN A 110 20.64 11.86 21.52
C ASN A 110 20.07 13.30 21.57
N SER A 111 20.52 14.10 22.56
CA SER A 111 20.03 15.47 22.76
C SER A 111 20.45 16.47 21.68
N GLU A 112 21.54 16.19 20.97
CA GLU A 112 22.15 17.11 19.99
C GLU A 112 21.59 16.95 18.59
N GLU A 113 20.79 15.91 18.34
CA GLU A 113 20.23 15.64 17.03
C GLU A 113 18.72 15.49 17.03
N LYS A 114 18.15 15.63 15.85
CA LYS A 114 16.77 15.30 15.50
C LYS A 114 16.78 14.31 14.35
N SER A 115 15.63 13.65 14.12
CA SER A 115 15.45 12.77 12.97
C SER A 115 14.25 13.17 12.15
N PHE A 116 14.20 12.68 10.92
CA PHE A 116 13.05 12.81 10.05
C PHE A 116 12.80 11.53 9.24
N VAL A 117 11.56 11.35 8.83
CA VAL A 117 11.14 10.34 7.85
C VAL A 117 10.63 11.11 6.65
N LYS A 118 11.29 10.96 5.50
CA LYS A 118 10.92 11.66 4.26
C LYS A 118 9.82 10.89 3.53
N ILE A 119 8.71 11.57 3.31
CA ILE A 119 7.58 11.08 2.52
C ILE A 119 7.33 12.12 1.41
N GLU A 120 7.29 11.68 0.17
CA GLU A 120 6.97 12.52 -1.00
C GLU A 120 5.81 11.90 -1.77
N ASN A 121 4.77 12.68 -2.03
CA ASN A 121 3.57 12.22 -2.73
C ASN A 121 2.98 10.92 -2.15
N GLY A 122 2.95 10.80 -0.82
CA GLY A 122 2.45 9.62 -0.15
C GLY A 122 3.35 8.38 -0.24
N VAL A 123 4.63 8.55 -0.61
CA VAL A 123 5.62 7.46 -0.72
C VAL A 123 6.80 7.72 0.19
N TYR A 124 7.15 6.76 1.01
CA TYR A 124 8.36 6.79 1.82
C TYR A 124 9.63 6.80 0.94
N LYS A 125 10.53 7.76 1.19
CA LYS A 125 11.79 7.94 0.45
C LYS A 125 13.03 7.61 1.26
N GLY A 126 12.89 7.55 2.58
CA GLY A 126 14.01 7.31 3.47
C GLY A 126 13.86 8.05 4.79
N TYR A 127 14.92 8.05 5.56
CA TYR A 127 14.98 8.73 6.85
C TYR A 127 16.33 9.42 7.01
N GLY A 128 16.43 10.28 8.02
CA GLY A 128 17.69 10.96 8.30
C GLY A 128 17.82 11.43 9.72
N PHE A 129 19.06 11.79 10.05
CA PHE A 129 19.41 12.43 11.31
C PHE A 129 20.14 13.73 11.00
N TYR A 130 19.86 14.78 11.73
CA TYR A 130 20.45 16.08 11.54
C TYR A 130 20.71 16.81 12.86
N PRO A 131 21.76 17.64 12.94
CA PRO A 131 22.07 18.45 14.11
C PRO A 131 20.89 19.36 14.48
N ARG A 132 20.64 19.51 15.77
CA ARG A 132 19.52 20.32 16.28
C ARG A 132 19.56 21.78 15.88
N ILE A 133 20.76 22.27 15.58
CA ILE A 133 21.01 23.65 15.13
C ILE A 133 20.49 23.92 13.69
N ILE A 134 20.30 22.85 12.88
CA ILE A 134 19.83 22.97 11.51
C ILE A 134 18.29 22.99 11.50
N SER A 135 17.70 23.85 10.65
CA SER A 135 16.26 23.90 10.49
C SER A 135 15.71 22.64 9.82
N LYS A 136 14.42 22.36 10.02
CA LYS A 136 13.74 21.20 9.43
C LYS A 136 13.77 21.24 7.91
N GLU A 137 13.55 22.40 7.34
CA GLU A 137 13.49 22.66 5.89
C GLU A 137 14.86 22.38 5.26
N MET A 138 15.92 22.92 5.85
CA MET A 138 17.29 22.65 5.38
C MET A 138 17.65 21.16 5.50
N ALA A 139 17.22 20.50 6.58
CA ALA A 139 17.55 19.10 6.81
C ALA A 139 16.89 18.18 5.77
N ILE A 140 15.63 18.43 5.43
CA ILE A 140 14.86 17.57 4.54
C ILE A 140 15.26 17.71 3.07
N ASP A 141 15.70 18.89 2.68
CA ASP A 141 16.15 19.18 1.32
C ASP A 141 17.62 18.78 1.08
N SER A 142 18.35 18.56 2.14
CA SER A 142 19.76 18.16 2.05
C SER A 142 19.90 16.66 1.84
N LYS A 143 20.52 16.30 0.71
CA LYS A 143 20.91 14.90 0.44
C LYS A 143 21.93 14.36 1.46
N GLN A 144 22.65 15.23 2.15
CA GLN A 144 23.66 14.85 3.14
C GLN A 144 23.06 14.10 4.33
N PHE A 145 21.84 14.45 4.74
CA PHE A 145 21.20 13.85 5.91
C PHE A 145 20.27 12.71 5.55
N LEU A 146 19.89 12.55 4.27
CA LEU A 146 18.94 11.55 3.83
C LEU A 146 19.60 10.20 3.55
N ILE A 147 19.22 9.21 4.32
CA ILE A 147 19.49 7.80 4.04
C ILE A 147 18.33 7.27 3.20
N THR A 148 18.53 7.19 1.89
CA THR A 148 17.52 6.76 0.95
C THR A 148 17.19 5.28 1.14
N GLN A 149 15.93 4.94 1.27
CA GLN A 149 15.44 3.57 1.34
C GLN A 149 14.17 3.40 0.52
N LYS A 150 14.00 2.21 -0.06
CA LYS A 150 12.77 1.87 -0.77
C LYS A 150 11.65 1.54 0.22
N GLU A 151 10.47 2.07 -0.06
CA GLU A 151 9.28 1.70 0.69
C GLU A 151 8.99 0.20 0.52
N ASN A 152 8.63 -0.45 1.62
CA ASN A 152 8.06 -1.78 1.64
C ASN A 152 6.83 -1.82 2.56
N ARG A 153 6.14 -2.97 2.56
CA ARG A 153 4.92 -3.15 3.38
C ARG A 153 5.16 -2.85 4.86
N ASP A 154 6.30 -3.24 5.40
CA ASP A 154 6.55 -3.09 6.85
C ASP A 154 6.85 -1.64 7.22
N THR A 155 7.67 -0.92 6.43
CA THR A 155 7.85 0.53 6.60
C THR A 155 6.53 1.26 6.49
N LYS A 156 5.69 0.92 5.50
CA LYS A 156 4.37 1.53 5.34
C LYS A 156 3.46 1.28 6.54
N ARG A 157 3.45 0.05 7.07
CA ARG A 157 2.68 -0.32 8.27
C ARG A 157 3.14 0.44 9.51
N ILE A 158 4.46 0.56 9.71
CA ILE A 158 5.06 1.26 10.86
C ILE A 158 4.68 2.74 10.82
N ILE A 159 4.89 3.40 9.68
CA ILE A 159 4.57 4.82 9.50
C ILE A 159 3.07 5.06 9.70
N SER A 160 2.21 4.26 9.07
CA SER A 160 0.75 4.38 9.21
C SER A 160 0.28 4.14 10.65
N SER A 161 0.93 3.24 11.39
CA SER A 161 0.63 3.01 12.81
C SER A 161 1.05 4.19 13.69
N TYR A 162 2.20 4.78 13.40
CA TYR A 162 2.68 5.98 14.10
C TYR A 162 1.73 7.17 13.88
N LEU A 163 1.35 7.42 12.63
CA LEU A 163 0.43 8.51 12.29
C LEU A 163 -0.90 8.39 13.04
N ARG A 164 -1.51 7.20 13.02
CA ARG A 164 -2.79 6.96 13.73
C ARG A 164 -2.72 7.17 15.25
N LYS A 165 -1.55 6.94 15.87
CA LYS A 165 -1.37 7.16 17.31
C LYS A 165 -1.19 8.62 17.68
N ASN A 166 -0.77 9.45 16.73
CA ASN A 166 -0.45 10.87 16.95
C ASN A 166 -1.47 11.82 16.28
N GLU A 167 -2.54 11.30 15.68
CA GLU A 167 -3.70 12.04 15.16
C GLU A 167 -4.71 12.42 16.28
N LYS A 168 -4.28 12.61 17.54
CA LYS A 168 -5.13 13.10 18.65
C LYS A 168 -5.03 14.60 18.78
#